data_12f3a2c1fb3e31181b1814b5c3115169
#
_entry.id   12f3a2c1fb3e31181b1814b5c3115169
#
_cell.length_a   1.000
_cell.length_b   1.000
_cell.length_c   1.000
_cell.angle_alpha   90.00
_cell.angle_beta   90.00
_cell.angle_gamma   90.00
#
_symmetry.space_group_name_H-M   'P 1'
#
loop_
_entity.id
_entity.type
_entity.pdbx_description
1 polymer ?
#
loop_
_entity_poly.entity_id
_entity_poly.type
_entity_poly.pdbx_seq_one_letter_code
_entity_poly.pdbx_strand_id
1 'polypeptide(L)'
;MSTAALPKPVAPGEGPEDDIHLTLREHLLELRKRLKWAVLFLGIGFAASYHWSTEIFHFLMRPVLAALPEGEKSLHFASSVEPFFIYLKVGLYAGLFVSLPAILWQVWAFVAPGLYRRERRTIVPFVAAATLFFFSGAAFCYGVILRPAFDFLINSAGPDIKPVLMMDTQLSLVMTLLLAFGIIFELPLVLTFLSMVGIVDHKFLSKYRRHAIVLNVILAAIITPTGDPVNLALMAIPMVLCYELGVIGARIFRKKDQAPRFTA
;
A
#
# COMPACT_ATOMS: atom_id res chain seq x y z
N MET A 1 -27.21 42.84 -51.93
CA MET A 1 -26.08 43.24 -51.09
C MET A 1 -26.23 42.55 -49.76
N SER A 2 -25.50 41.44 -49.59
CA SER A 2 -25.58 40.62 -48.36
C SER A 2 -24.41 41.01 -47.45
N THR A 3 -24.71 41.61 -46.30
CA THR A 3 -23.74 41.97 -45.28
C THR A 3 -23.32 40.73 -44.51
N ALA A 4 -22.17 40.17 -44.83
CA ALA A 4 -21.53 39.12 -44.04
C ALA A 4 -21.17 39.69 -42.67
N ALA A 5 -21.77 39.18 -41.59
CA ALA A 5 -21.40 39.51 -40.22
C ALA A 5 -20.02 38.95 -39.91
N LEU A 6 -19.10 39.83 -39.47
CA LEU A 6 -17.79 39.45 -38.96
C LEU A 6 -17.95 38.57 -37.70
N PRO A 7 -17.13 37.51 -37.56
CA PRO A 7 -17.12 36.69 -36.35
C PRO A 7 -16.72 37.55 -35.13
N LYS A 8 -17.46 37.37 -34.02
CA LYS A 8 -17.12 38.04 -32.75
C LYS A 8 -15.70 37.67 -32.31
N PRO A 9 -14.92 38.62 -31.76
CA PRO A 9 -13.63 38.32 -31.18
C PRO A 9 -13.83 37.38 -29.99
N VAL A 10 -13.10 36.24 -30.03
CA VAL A 10 -13.02 35.28 -28.93
C VAL A 10 -12.37 35.99 -27.75
N ALA A 11 -12.99 35.95 -26.58
CA ALA A 11 -12.47 36.53 -25.36
C ALA A 11 -11.08 35.91 -25.01
N PRO A 12 -10.10 36.70 -24.58
CA PRO A 12 -8.80 36.15 -24.16
C PRO A 12 -9.00 35.29 -22.88
N GLY A 13 -8.88 33.97 -23.00
CA GLY A 13 -8.99 33.02 -21.87
C GLY A 13 -9.58 31.66 -22.19
N GLU A 14 -10.13 31.39 -23.38
CA GLU A 14 -10.72 30.10 -23.76
C GLU A 14 -9.93 29.37 -24.88
N GLY A 15 -8.61 29.44 -24.85
CA GLY A 15 -7.79 28.62 -25.73
C GLY A 15 -7.48 27.25 -25.07
N PRO A 16 -7.22 26.20 -25.87
CA PRO A 16 -6.82 24.87 -25.35
C PRO A 16 -5.39 24.83 -24.77
N GLU A 17 -4.81 25.98 -24.40
CA GLU A 17 -3.41 26.11 -23.99
C GLU A 17 -3.12 25.85 -22.49
N ASP A 18 -4.12 25.52 -21.69
CA ASP A 18 -3.94 25.32 -20.25
C ASP A 18 -3.74 23.85 -19.79
N ASP A 19 -3.69 22.91 -20.74
CA ASP A 19 -3.25 21.54 -20.48
C ASP A 19 -1.72 21.49 -20.60
N ILE A 20 -1.04 21.64 -19.47
CA ILE A 20 0.41 21.47 -19.37
C ILE A 20 0.72 19.99 -19.68
N HIS A 21 0.91 19.68 -20.95
CA HIS A 21 1.49 18.41 -21.37
C HIS A 21 2.98 18.43 -21.00
N LEU A 22 3.30 17.93 -19.79
CA LEU A 22 4.69 17.73 -19.40
C LEU A 22 5.36 16.83 -20.43
N THR A 23 6.48 17.28 -20.96
CA THR A 23 7.33 16.42 -21.81
C THR A 23 7.81 15.22 -20.98
N LEU A 24 8.05 14.07 -21.63
CA LEU A 24 8.60 12.88 -20.94
C LEU A 24 9.84 13.23 -20.10
N ARG A 25 10.68 14.12 -20.58
CA ARG A 25 11.86 14.60 -19.87
C ARG A 25 11.50 15.34 -18.58
N GLU A 26 10.55 16.25 -18.64
CA GLU A 26 10.09 17.01 -17.45
C GLU A 26 9.45 16.08 -16.42
N HIS A 27 8.65 15.10 -16.86
CA HIS A 27 8.06 14.11 -15.98
C HIS A 27 9.12 13.24 -15.28
N LEU A 28 10.18 12.81 -15.99
CA LEU A 28 11.30 12.08 -15.40
C LEU A 28 12.11 12.94 -14.42
N LEU A 29 12.28 14.23 -14.69
CA LEU A 29 12.94 15.16 -13.76
C LEU A 29 12.11 15.36 -12.50
N GLU A 30 10.79 15.41 -12.61
CA GLU A 30 9.89 15.48 -11.47
C GLU A 30 9.95 14.19 -10.64
N LEU A 31 9.93 13.01 -11.26
CA LEU A 31 10.11 11.72 -10.60
C LEU A 31 11.39 11.69 -9.76
N ARG A 32 12.52 12.11 -10.38
CA ARG A 32 13.82 12.19 -9.69
C ARG A 32 13.76 13.12 -8.47
N LYS A 33 13.10 14.27 -8.59
CA LYS A 33 12.92 15.22 -7.49
C LYS A 33 12.10 14.63 -6.36
N ARG A 34 10.96 14.00 -6.68
CA ARG A 34 10.05 13.37 -5.70
C ARG A 34 10.71 12.19 -4.98
N LEU A 35 11.45 11.37 -5.74
CA LEU A 35 12.19 10.24 -5.17
C LEU A 35 13.27 10.71 -4.17
N LYS A 36 14.01 11.78 -4.48
CA LYS A 36 15.00 12.35 -3.55
C LYS A 36 14.34 12.80 -2.25
N TRP A 37 13.19 13.46 -2.32
CA TRP A 37 12.45 13.87 -1.11
C TRP A 37 11.91 12.67 -0.33
N ALA A 38 11.40 11.65 -1.00
CA ALA A 38 10.94 10.41 -0.34
C ALA A 38 12.08 9.71 0.41
N VAL A 39 13.26 9.59 -0.21
CA VAL A 39 14.47 9.03 0.42
C VAL A 39 14.93 9.89 1.61
N LEU A 40 14.89 11.22 1.49
CA LEU A 40 15.23 12.12 2.57
C LEU A 40 14.28 11.94 3.78
N PHE A 41 12.96 11.89 3.54
CA PHE A 41 11.97 11.65 4.59
C PHE A 41 12.15 10.28 5.25
N LEU A 42 12.47 9.25 4.46
CA LEU A 42 12.80 7.93 4.98
C LEU A 42 14.05 7.98 5.89
N GLY A 43 15.09 8.71 5.48
CA GLY A 43 16.31 8.89 6.29
C GLY A 43 16.03 9.61 7.61
N ILE A 44 15.20 10.65 7.59
CA ILE A 44 14.77 11.38 8.79
C ILE A 44 13.92 10.44 9.68
N GLY A 45 12.96 9.72 9.10
CA GLY A 45 12.14 8.74 9.80
C GLY A 45 12.97 7.64 10.45
N PHE A 46 13.97 7.11 9.72
CA PHE A 46 14.94 6.14 10.25
C PHE A 46 15.69 6.69 11.46
N ALA A 47 16.29 7.86 11.34
CA ALA A 47 17.05 8.48 12.42
C ALA A 47 16.19 8.72 13.68
N ALA A 48 14.94 9.15 13.48
CA ALA A 48 13.99 9.32 14.56
C ALA A 48 13.57 7.98 15.21
N SER A 49 13.33 6.94 14.41
CA SER A 49 12.80 5.67 14.90
C SER A 49 13.87 4.74 15.48
N TYR A 50 15.11 4.89 15.04
CA TYR A 50 16.21 4.01 15.46
C TYR A 50 16.45 4.02 16.98
N HIS A 51 16.23 5.15 17.61
CA HIS A 51 16.36 5.28 19.08
C HIS A 51 15.43 4.33 19.85
N TRP A 52 14.25 4.06 19.33
CA TRP A 52 13.24 3.16 19.94
C TRP A 52 13.20 1.76 19.27
N SER A 53 14.24 1.38 18.52
CA SER A 53 14.24 0.13 17.77
C SER A 53 14.06 -1.11 18.64
N THR A 54 14.58 -1.11 19.86
CA THR A 54 14.44 -2.22 20.81
C THR A 54 12.98 -2.38 21.28
N GLU A 55 12.32 -1.29 21.67
CA GLU A 55 10.92 -1.30 22.11
C GLU A 55 9.99 -1.69 20.96
N ILE A 56 10.26 -1.17 19.76
CA ILE A 56 9.51 -1.51 18.54
C ILE A 56 9.68 -2.99 18.21
N PHE A 57 10.90 -3.52 18.31
CA PHE A 57 11.14 -4.96 18.12
C PHE A 57 10.30 -5.80 19.09
N HIS A 58 10.34 -5.49 20.37
CA HIS A 58 9.53 -6.21 21.36
C HIS A 58 8.04 -6.10 21.09
N PHE A 59 7.55 -4.93 20.67
CA PHE A 59 6.15 -4.76 20.26
C PHE A 59 5.81 -5.67 19.08
N LEU A 60 6.62 -5.67 18.03
CA LEU A 60 6.38 -6.45 16.81
C LEU A 60 6.43 -7.97 17.05
N MET A 61 7.26 -8.42 18.01
CA MET A 61 7.38 -9.85 18.33
C MET A 61 6.33 -10.36 19.30
N ARG A 62 5.51 -9.50 19.92
CA ARG A 62 4.45 -9.94 20.86
C ARG A 62 3.52 -11.00 20.27
N PRO A 63 2.94 -10.86 19.06
CA PRO A 63 2.06 -11.89 18.51
C PRO A 63 2.78 -13.21 18.25
N VAL A 64 4.06 -13.18 17.86
CA VAL A 64 4.91 -14.36 17.65
C VAL A 64 5.16 -15.10 18.96
N LEU A 65 5.59 -14.35 19.99
CA LEU A 65 5.85 -14.92 21.31
C LEU A 65 4.58 -15.39 22.02
N ALA A 66 3.42 -14.78 21.71
CA ALA A 66 2.14 -15.23 22.26
C ALA A 66 1.65 -16.56 21.67
N ALA A 67 2.14 -16.95 20.48
CA ALA A 67 1.84 -18.23 19.85
C ALA A 67 2.70 -19.39 20.39
N LEU A 68 3.79 -19.08 21.12
CA LEU A 68 4.67 -20.10 21.72
C LEU A 68 4.08 -20.66 23.02
N PRO A 69 4.33 -21.96 23.31
CA PRO A 69 3.98 -22.58 24.59
C PRO A 69 4.60 -21.83 25.78
N GLU A 70 3.93 -21.93 26.95
CA GLU A 70 4.46 -21.36 28.17
C GLU A 70 5.77 -22.07 28.56
N GLY A 71 6.82 -21.27 28.83
CA GLY A 71 8.17 -21.76 29.13
C GLY A 71 9.14 -21.76 27.93
N GLU A 72 8.66 -21.60 26.70
CA GLU A 72 9.50 -21.56 25.48
C GLU A 72 9.47 -20.20 24.76
N LYS A 73 9.02 -19.14 25.44
CA LYS A 73 8.89 -17.77 24.91
C LYS A 73 10.25 -17.08 24.75
N SER A 74 11.10 -17.63 23.91
CA SER A 74 12.41 -17.04 23.60
C SER A 74 12.67 -17.04 22.11
N LEU A 75 13.40 -16.01 21.65
CA LEU A 75 13.93 -15.91 20.29
C LEU A 75 15.42 -16.15 20.32
N HIS A 76 15.92 -16.83 19.31
CA HIS A 76 17.35 -17.17 19.18
C HIS A 76 17.98 -16.33 18.07
N PHE A 77 19.28 -16.11 18.18
CA PHE A 77 20.08 -15.50 17.13
C PHE A 77 21.21 -16.45 16.73
N ALA A 78 21.58 -16.46 15.45
CA ALA A 78 22.60 -17.35 14.91
C ALA A 78 24.00 -16.79 15.05
N SER A 79 24.16 -15.47 15.16
CA SER A 79 25.44 -14.78 15.22
C SER A 79 25.41 -13.60 16.18
N SER A 80 26.53 -13.34 16.87
CA SER A 80 26.66 -12.22 17.82
C SER A 80 26.43 -10.83 17.20
N VAL A 81 26.58 -10.69 15.87
CA VAL A 81 26.32 -9.42 15.16
C VAL A 81 24.87 -9.29 14.69
N GLU A 82 24.11 -10.37 14.68
CA GLU A 82 22.73 -10.41 14.18
C GLU A 82 21.81 -9.43 14.90
N PRO A 83 21.79 -9.31 16.25
CA PRO A 83 20.93 -8.35 16.94
C PRO A 83 21.16 -6.90 16.50
N PHE A 84 22.39 -6.50 16.21
CA PHE A 84 22.70 -5.18 15.70
C PHE A 84 22.00 -4.91 14.36
N PHE A 85 22.09 -5.82 13.39
CA PHE A 85 21.41 -5.67 12.10
C PHE A 85 19.90 -5.75 12.23
N ILE A 86 19.38 -6.54 13.16
CA ILE A 86 17.95 -6.61 13.46
C ILE A 86 17.42 -5.25 13.92
N TYR A 87 18.04 -4.60 14.88
CA TYR A 87 17.63 -3.27 15.34
C TYR A 87 17.78 -2.21 14.25
N LEU A 88 18.77 -2.33 13.38
CA LEU A 88 18.90 -1.45 12.22
C LEU A 88 17.75 -1.67 11.22
N LYS A 89 17.39 -2.92 10.92
CA LYS A 89 16.20 -3.25 10.12
C LYS A 89 14.92 -2.68 10.74
N VAL A 90 14.71 -2.91 12.04
CA VAL A 90 13.54 -2.37 12.76
C VAL A 90 13.46 -0.86 12.64
N GLY A 91 14.58 -0.16 12.86
CA GLY A 91 14.65 1.29 12.71
C GLY A 91 14.27 1.74 11.30
N LEU A 92 14.75 1.04 10.26
CA LEU A 92 14.43 1.35 8.87
C LEU A 92 12.95 1.14 8.55
N TYR A 93 12.35 0.03 8.96
CA TYR A 93 10.93 -0.24 8.77
C TYR A 93 10.05 0.73 9.56
N ALA A 94 10.38 0.98 10.84
CA ALA A 94 9.66 1.97 11.63
C ALA A 94 9.78 3.38 11.03
N GLY A 95 10.97 3.73 10.53
CA GLY A 95 11.22 4.95 9.78
C GLY A 95 10.36 5.07 8.54
N LEU A 96 10.17 3.98 7.80
CA LEU A 96 9.27 3.92 6.66
C LEU A 96 7.82 4.21 7.09
N PHE A 97 7.34 3.59 8.16
CA PHE A 97 5.99 3.83 8.68
C PHE A 97 5.81 5.29 9.13
N VAL A 98 6.76 5.85 9.88
CA VAL A 98 6.70 7.25 10.34
C VAL A 98 6.75 8.24 9.17
N SER A 99 7.57 7.97 8.15
CA SER A 99 7.69 8.83 6.97
C SER A 99 6.61 8.59 5.91
N LEU A 100 5.77 7.56 6.08
CA LEU A 100 4.76 7.15 5.09
C LEU A 100 3.85 8.30 4.61
N PRO A 101 3.28 9.16 5.47
CA PRO A 101 2.44 10.27 5.01
C PRO A 101 3.19 11.20 4.05
N ALA A 102 4.46 11.48 4.35
CA ALA A 102 5.30 12.32 3.52
C ALA A 102 5.69 11.62 2.19
N ILE A 103 5.94 10.31 2.23
CA ILE A 103 6.21 9.49 1.04
C ILE A 103 4.97 9.42 0.15
N LEU A 104 3.81 9.13 0.71
CA LEU A 104 2.54 9.12 -0.03
C LEU A 104 2.25 10.50 -0.64
N TRP A 105 2.54 11.59 0.06
CA TRP A 105 2.46 12.92 -0.51
C TRP A 105 3.33 13.08 -1.75
N GLN A 106 4.58 12.59 -1.75
CA GLN A 106 5.45 12.64 -2.93
C GLN A 106 4.87 11.81 -4.09
N VAL A 107 4.33 10.62 -3.81
CA VAL A 107 3.70 9.76 -4.83
C VAL A 107 2.50 10.46 -5.44
N TRP A 108 1.57 10.98 -4.63
CA TRP A 108 0.39 11.68 -5.13
C TRP A 108 0.71 13.00 -5.82
N ALA A 109 1.72 13.74 -5.34
CA ALA A 109 2.20 14.95 -5.99
C ALA A 109 2.88 14.67 -7.36
N PHE A 110 3.43 13.46 -7.56
CA PHE A 110 3.93 13.00 -8.86
C PHE A 110 2.80 12.67 -9.84
N VAL A 111 1.69 12.11 -9.33
CA VAL A 111 0.50 11.78 -10.13
C VAL A 111 -0.33 13.04 -10.46
N ALA A 112 -0.26 14.06 -9.62
CA ALA A 112 -1.04 15.29 -9.70
C ALA A 112 -0.96 16.07 -11.04
N PRO A 113 0.19 16.18 -11.72
CA PRO A 113 0.26 16.86 -13.01
C PRO A 113 -0.60 16.22 -14.09
N GLY A 114 -0.85 14.92 -14.01
CA GLY A 114 -1.75 14.18 -14.90
C GLY A 114 -3.24 14.38 -14.62
N LEU A 115 -3.61 15.12 -13.57
CA LEU A 115 -5.00 15.40 -13.20
C LEU A 115 -5.44 16.79 -13.65
N TYR A 116 -6.73 16.95 -13.99
CA TYR A 116 -7.33 18.26 -14.26
C TYR A 116 -7.21 19.19 -13.05
N ARG A 117 -7.08 20.49 -13.27
CA ARG A 117 -6.96 21.52 -12.19
C ARG A 117 -8.01 21.38 -11.09
N ARG A 118 -9.24 20.97 -11.45
CA ARG A 118 -10.35 20.75 -10.51
C ARG A 118 -10.13 19.56 -9.56
N GLU A 119 -9.33 18.59 -9.97
CA GLU A 119 -9.06 17.34 -9.26
C GLU A 119 -7.85 17.47 -8.31
N ARG A 120 -6.98 18.45 -8.53
CA ARG A 120 -5.81 18.72 -7.64
C ARG A 120 -6.19 19.04 -6.20
N ARG A 121 -7.38 19.61 -5.95
CA ARG A 121 -7.87 19.88 -4.59
C ARG A 121 -8.19 18.60 -3.80
N THR A 122 -8.34 17.49 -4.50
CA THR A 122 -8.65 16.19 -3.88
C THR A 122 -7.38 15.47 -3.38
N ILE A 123 -6.16 15.97 -3.69
CA ILE A 123 -4.89 15.32 -3.31
C ILE A 123 -4.75 15.24 -1.78
N VAL A 124 -5.04 16.32 -1.05
CA VAL A 124 -4.89 16.35 0.42
C VAL A 124 -5.77 15.29 1.10
N PRO A 125 -7.09 15.24 0.85
CA PRO A 125 -7.94 14.20 1.43
C PRO A 125 -7.55 12.80 0.95
N PHE A 126 -7.03 12.64 -0.28
CA PHE A 126 -6.55 11.36 -0.77
C PHE A 126 -5.30 10.88 -0.03
N VAL A 127 -4.31 11.74 0.20
CA VAL A 127 -3.13 11.37 0.98
C VAL A 127 -3.51 11.03 2.42
N ALA A 128 -4.41 11.78 3.02
CA ALA A 128 -4.91 11.47 4.37
C ALA A 128 -5.63 10.12 4.41
N ALA A 129 -6.50 9.84 3.41
CA ALA A 129 -7.17 8.56 3.28
C ALA A 129 -6.16 7.42 3.05
N ALA A 130 -5.20 7.59 2.14
CA ALA A 130 -4.15 6.63 1.87
C ALA A 130 -3.35 6.30 3.14
N THR A 131 -2.90 7.32 3.86
CA THR A 131 -2.22 7.12 5.14
C THR A 131 -3.08 6.30 6.11
N LEU A 132 -4.36 6.63 6.24
CA LEU A 132 -5.29 5.92 7.12
C LEU A 132 -5.49 4.46 6.68
N PHE A 133 -5.70 4.23 5.38
CA PHE A 133 -5.89 2.88 4.83
C PHE A 133 -4.65 2.01 5.03
N PHE A 134 -3.47 2.54 4.76
CA PHE A 134 -2.21 1.81 5.00
C PHE A 134 -2.05 1.41 6.47
N PHE A 135 -2.21 2.36 7.40
CA PHE A 135 -2.10 2.04 8.83
C PHE A 135 -3.20 1.10 9.30
N SER A 136 -4.43 1.20 8.78
CA SER A 136 -5.51 0.27 9.09
C SER A 136 -5.20 -1.15 8.59
N GLY A 137 -4.57 -1.29 7.41
CA GLY A 137 -4.10 -2.56 6.88
C GLY A 137 -3.01 -3.20 7.74
N ALA A 138 -2.00 -2.41 8.13
CA ALA A 138 -0.95 -2.87 9.03
C ALA A 138 -1.52 -3.24 10.42
N ALA A 139 -2.42 -2.44 10.98
CA ALA A 139 -3.08 -2.73 12.24
C ALA A 139 -3.96 -3.99 12.17
N PHE A 140 -4.68 -4.17 11.06
CA PHE A 140 -5.46 -5.38 10.81
C PHE A 140 -4.54 -6.62 10.73
N CYS A 141 -3.44 -6.53 10.01
CA CYS A 141 -2.45 -7.61 9.94
C CYS A 141 -1.93 -7.96 11.33
N TYR A 142 -1.49 -6.94 12.09
CA TYR A 142 -0.95 -7.13 13.43
C TYR A 142 -1.94 -7.74 14.41
N GLY A 143 -3.18 -7.24 14.44
CA GLY A 143 -4.19 -7.65 15.43
C GLY A 143 -4.97 -8.90 15.05
N VAL A 144 -5.16 -9.17 13.76
CA VAL A 144 -6.06 -10.22 13.27
C VAL A 144 -5.32 -11.37 12.59
N ILE A 145 -4.26 -11.06 11.81
CA ILE A 145 -3.62 -12.06 10.96
C ILE A 145 -2.42 -12.73 11.64
N LEU A 146 -1.53 -11.95 12.27
CA LEU A 146 -0.25 -12.49 12.74
C LEU A 146 -0.43 -13.63 13.74
N ARG A 147 -1.28 -13.45 14.76
CA ARG A 147 -1.44 -14.46 15.80
C ARG A 147 -1.98 -15.79 15.27
N PRO A 148 -3.12 -15.87 14.56
CA PRO A 148 -3.59 -17.12 13.98
C PRO A 148 -2.61 -17.76 13.00
N ALA A 149 -1.89 -16.94 12.22
CA ALA A 149 -0.88 -17.45 11.30
C ALA A 149 0.27 -18.13 12.03
N PHE A 150 0.80 -17.53 13.09
CA PHE A 150 1.85 -18.15 13.91
C PHE A 150 1.35 -19.33 14.74
N ASP A 151 0.15 -19.25 15.32
CA ASP A 151 -0.48 -20.36 16.04
C ASP A 151 -0.59 -21.60 15.13
N PHE A 152 -1.05 -21.42 13.89
CA PHE A 152 -1.13 -22.52 12.92
C PHE A 152 0.25 -23.07 12.54
N LEU A 153 1.22 -22.19 12.24
CA LEU A 153 2.58 -22.56 11.85
C LEU A 153 3.28 -23.41 12.94
N ILE A 154 3.21 -22.96 14.18
CA ILE A 154 3.88 -23.60 15.30
C ILE A 154 3.20 -24.95 15.63
N ASN A 155 1.86 -24.98 15.64
CA ASN A 155 1.12 -26.19 15.96
C ASN A 155 1.13 -27.24 14.83
N SER A 156 1.43 -26.86 13.58
CA SER A 156 1.50 -27.78 12.45
C SER A 156 2.67 -28.78 12.55
N ALA A 157 3.70 -28.49 13.33
CA ALA A 157 4.84 -29.36 13.53
C ALA A 157 4.54 -30.61 14.40
N GLY A 158 3.43 -30.60 15.15
CA GLY A 158 3.08 -31.67 16.07
C GLY A 158 3.70 -31.53 17.47
N PRO A 159 3.21 -32.33 18.46
CA PRO A 159 3.56 -32.13 19.88
C PRO A 159 5.01 -32.48 20.25
N ASP A 160 5.67 -33.31 19.44
CA ASP A 160 7.03 -33.82 19.75
C ASP A 160 8.15 -32.93 19.18
N ILE A 161 7.81 -31.88 18.42
CA ILE A 161 8.79 -31.00 17.76
C ILE A 161 8.75 -29.63 18.41
N LYS A 162 9.89 -29.22 18.99
CA LYS A 162 10.05 -27.91 19.60
C LYS A 162 10.52 -26.88 18.57
N PRO A 163 9.82 -25.75 18.40
CA PRO A 163 10.20 -24.73 17.45
C PRO A 163 11.42 -23.94 17.99
N VAL A 164 12.43 -23.76 17.15
CA VAL A 164 13.53 -22.82 17.42
C VAL A 164 13.33 -21.61 16.53
N LEU A 165 12.82 -20.53 17.11
CA LEU A 165 12.51 -19.32 16.36
C LEU A 165 13.72 -18.37 16.29
N MET A 166 14.23 -18.12 15.08
CA MET A 166 15.31 -17.18 14.83
C MET A 166 14.80 -15.76 14.72
N MET A 167 15.43 -14.80 15.39
CA MET A 167 15.02 -13.39 15.43
C MET A 167 14.88 -12.77 14.04
N ASP A 168 15.87 -12.97 13.16
CA ASP A 168 15.88 -12.36 11.82
C ASP A 168 14.75 -12.90 10.93
N THR A 169 14.54 -14.21 10.97
CA THR A 169 13.49 -14.86 10.16
C THR A 169 12.09 -14.39 10.59
N GLN A 170 11.82 -14.38 11.90
CA GLN A 170 10.51 -13.96 12.41
C GLN A 170 10.25 -12.47 12.17
N LEU A 171 11.25 -11.62 12.39
CA LEU A 171 11.14 -10.19 12.11
C LEU A 171 10.86 -9.95 10.63
N SER A 172 11.63 -10.59 9.75
CA SER A 172 11.47 -10.43 8.29
C SER A 172 10.08 -10.85 7.83
N LEU A 173 9.53 -11.95 8.39
CA LEU A 173 8.17 -12.40 8.11
C LEU A 173 7.13 -11.38 8.58
N VAL A 174 7.19 -10.95 9.85
CA VAL A 174 6.26 -9.96 10.42
C VAL A 174 6.28 -8.67 9.61
N MET A 175 7.47 -8.15 9.27
CA MET A 175 7.62 -6.91 8.50
C MET A 175 7.06 -7.04 7.09
N THR A 176 7.32 -8.17 6.42
CA THR A 176 6.78 -8.44 5.07
C THR A 176 5.26 -8.46 5.10
N LEU A 177 4.66 -9.13 6.08
CA LEU A 177 3.20 -9.19 6.23
C LEU A 177 2.59 -7.82 6.53
N LEU A 178 3.16 -7.05 7.44
CA LEU A 178 2.68 -5.71 7.78
C LEU A 178 2.72 -4.77 6.57
N LEU A 179 3.82 -4.77 5.81
CA LEU A 179 3.95 -3.97 4.59
C LEU A 179 2.98 -4.44 3.50
N ALA A 180 2.88 -5.76 3.28
CA ALA A 180 1.99 -6.31 2.28
C ALA A 180 0.53 -5.91 2.57
N PHE A 181 0.06 -6.07 3.80
CA PHE A 181 -1.30 -5.66 4.17
C PHE A 181 -1.49 -4.14 4.11
N GLY A 182 -0.49 -3.36 4.51
CA GLY A 182 -0.52 -1.91 4.33
C GLY A 182 -0.75 -1.53 2.87
N ILE A 183 0.01 -2.12 1.93
CA ILE A 183 -0.13 -1.87 0.48
C ILE A 183 -1.45 -2.42 -0.07
N ILE A 184 -1.89 -3.59 0.36
CA ILE A 184 -3.15 -4.21 -0.08
C ILE A 184 -4.35 -3.35 0.29
N PHE A 185 -4.32 -2.74 1.46
CA PHE A 185 -5.39 -1.84 1.91
C PHE A 185 -5.44 -0.52 1.12
N GLU A 186 -4.41 -0.19 0.34
CA GLU A 186 -4.46 0.91 -0.63
C GLU A 186 -5.31 0.57 -1.87
N LEU A 187 -5.54 -0.71 -2.19
CA LEU A 187 -6.28 -1.13 -3.38
C LEU A 187 -7.65 -0.46 -3.51
N PRO A 188 -8.51 -0.39 -2.46
CA PRO A 188 -9.80 0.27 -2.56
C PRO A 188 -9.67 1.74 -2.98
N LEU A 189 -8.68 2.43 -2.43
CA LEU A 189 -8.43 3.84 -2.71
C LEU A 189 -7.91 4.04 -4.14
N VAL A 190 -6.94 3.22 -4.56
CA VAL A 190 -6.36 3.26 -5.91
C VAL A 190 -7.43 2.99 -6.98
N LEU A 191 -8.26 1.96 -6.79
CA LEU A 191 -9.34 1.62 -7.73
C LEU A 191 -10.40 2.72 -7.80
N THR A 192 -10.77 3.30 -6.65
CA THR A 192 -11.69 4.44 -6.58
C THR A 192 -11.13 5.64 -7.32
N PHE A 193 -9.85 5.96 -7.12
CA PHE A 193 -9.17 7.05 -7.80
C PHE A 193 -9.11 6.85 -9.32
N LEU A 194 -8.71 5.67 -9.79
CA LEU A 194 -8.68 5.33 -11.22
C LEU A 194 -10.06 5.48 -11.87
N SER A 195 -11.13 5.16 -11.12
CA SER A 195 -12.49 5.36 -11.58
C SER A 195 -12.91 6.83 -11.60
N MET A 196 -12.48 7.63 -10.63
CA MET A 196 -12.74 9.09 -10.61
C MET A 196 -12.10 9.81 -11.78
N VAL A 197 -10.88 9.42 -12.16
CA VAL A 197 -10.14 9.97 -13.31
C VAL A 197 -10.68 9.42 -14.65
N GLY A 198 -11.52 8.39 -14.62
CA GLY A 198 -12.12 7.79 -15.81
C GLY A 198 -11.21 6.83 -16.57
N ILE A 199 -10.13 6.36 -15.94
CA ILE A 199 -9.23 5.33 -16.52
C ILE A 199 -9.91 3.96 -16.49
N VAL A 200 -10.63 3.64 -15.38
CA VAL A 200 -11.30 2.35 -15.21
C VAL A 200 -12.76 2.58 -14.81
N ASP A 201 -13.69 1.85 -15.42
CA ASP A 201 -15.11 1.87 -15.02
C ASP A 201 -15.44 0.74 -14.05
N HIS A 202 -16.40 0.97 -13.14
CA HIS A 202 -16.90 -0.05 -12.22
C HIS A 202 -17.44 -1.29 -12.95
N LYS A 203 -17.99 -1.14 -14.18
CA LYS A 203 -18.46 -2.25 -15.02
C LYS A 203 -17.28 -3.13 -15.46
N PHE A 204 -16.15 -2.51 -15.83
CA PHE A 204 -14.92 -3.20 -16.17
C PHE A 204 -14.40 -4.00 -14.97
N LEU A 205 -14.26 -3.36 -13.80
CA LEU A 205 -13.87 -4.03 -12.57
C LEU A 205 -14.79 -5.21 -12.23
N SER A 206 -16.12 -5.01 -12.32
CA SER A 206 -17.09 -6.08 -12.05
C SER A 206 -17.00 -7.23 -13.05
N LYS A 207 -16.73 -6.97 -14.33
CA LYS A 207 -16.53 -8.00 -15.37
C LYS A 207 -15.32 -8.89 -15.08
N TYR A 208 -14.24 -8.29 -14.56
CA TYR A 208 -12.98 -8.98 -14.29
C TYR A 208 -12.83 -9.48 -12.85
N ARG A 209 -13.89 -9.53 -12.04
CA ARG A 209 -13.88 -10.01 -10.64
C ARG A 209 -13.21 -11.37 -10.48
N ARG A 210 -13.56 -12.35 -11.34
CA ARG A 210 -12.98 -13.70 -11.28
C ARG A 210 -11.46 -13.69 -11.46
N HIS A 211 -10.95 -12.84 -12.35
CA HIS A 211 -9.51 -12.72 -12.59
C HIS A 211 -8.81 -12.02 -11.41
N ALA A 212 -9.45 -11.01 -10.81
CA ALA A 212 -8.94 -10.33 -9.63
C ALA A 212 -8.89 -11.27 -8.41
N ILE A 213 -9.89 -12.14 -8.22
CA ILE A 213 -9.87 -13.16 -7.16
C ILE A 213 -8.69 -14.11 -7.36
N VAL A 214 -8.51 -14.63 -8.58
CA VAL A 214 -7.38 -15.53 -8.89
C VAL A 214 -6.04 -14.82 -8.67
N LEU A 215 -5.92 -13.56 -9.12
CA LEU A 215 -4.71 -12.76 -8.92
C LEU A 215 -4.43 -12.54 -7.43
N ASN A 216 -5.45 -12.22 -6.63
CA ASN A 216 -5.30 -12.04 -5.18
C ASN A 216 -4.87 -13.34 -4.49
N VAL A 217 -5.40 -14.51 -4.92
CA VAL A 217 -4.96 -15.82 -4.39
C VAL A 217 -3.49 -16.10 -4.76
N ILE A 218 -3.08 -15.80 -6.00
CA ILE A 218 -1.68 -15.93 -6.42
C ILE A 218 -0.77 -15.00 -5.61
N LEU A 219 -1.16 -13.74 -5.42
CA LEU A 219 -0.40 -12.79 -4.60
C LEU A 219 -0.33 -13.25 -3.14
N ALA A 220 -1.44 -13.74 -2.58
CA ALA A 220 -1.45 -14.32 -1.24
C ALA A 220 -0.48 -15.50 -1.13
N ALA A 221 -0.44 -16.39 -2.14
CA ALA A 221 0.49 -17.52 -2.16
C ALA A 221 1.97 -17.11 -2.25
N ILE A 222 2.26 -15.99 -2.91
CA ILE A 222 3.63 -15.45 -2.98
C ILE A 222 4.05 -14.82 -1.64
N ILE A 223 3.12 -14.11 -0.99
CA ILE A 223 3.38 -13.41 0.28
C ILE A 223 3.46 -14.40 1.45
N THR A 224 2.64 -15.46 1.41
CA THR A 224 2.62 -16.50 2.46
C THR A 224 3.83 -17.41 2.29
N PRO A 225 4.74 -17.51 3.26
CA PRO A 225 5.94 -18.36 3.17
C PRO A 225 5.61 -19.86 3.25
N THR A 226 4.37 -20.19 3.58
CA THR A 226 3.89 -21.56 3.77
C THR A 226 2.85 -21.88 2.70
N GLY A 227 3.03 -23.00 2.01
CA GLY A 227 2.10 -23.47 0.98
C GLY A 227 0.81 -24.09 1.53
N ASP A 228 0.43 -23.78 2.77
CA ASP A 228 -0.75 -24.37 3.41
C ASP A 228 -2.04 -23.60 3.07
N PRO A 229 -3.17 -24.30 2.91
CA PRO A 229 -4.44 -23.70 2.52
C PRO A 229 -5.02 -22.75 3.59
N VAL A 230 -4.71 -22.95 4.87
CA VAL A 230 -5.29 -22.15 5.96
C VAL A 230 -4.70 -20.74 5.97
N ASN A 231 -3.37 -20.62 5.99
CA ASN A 231 -2.70 -19.32 5.90
C ASN A 231 -2.96 -18.64 4.55
N LEU A 232 -3.03 -19.42 3.47
CA LEU A 232 -3.40 -18.89 2.15
C LEU A 232 -4.80 -18.24 2.19
N ALA A 233 -5.81 -18.93 2.76
CA ALA A 233 -7.16 -18.38 2.89
C ALA A 233 -7.21 -17.17 3.82
N LEU A 234 -6.47 -17.21 4.94
CA LEU A 234 -6.36 -16.12 5.91
C LEU A 234 -5.83 -14.83 5.26
N MET A 235 -4.93 -14.96 4.28
CA MET A 235 -4.39 -13.84 3.51
C MET A 235 -5.30 -13.42 2.34
N ALA A 236 -5.79 -14.40 1.56
CA ALA A 236 -6.55 -14.13 0.33
C ALA A 236 -7.92 -13.48 0.61
N ILE A 237 -8.61 -13.88 1.68
CA ILE A 237 -9.95 -13.36 2.00
C ILE A 237 -9.94 -11.83 2.19
N PRO A 238 -9.10 -11.23 3.05
CA PRO A 238 -9.01 -9.77 3.18
C PRO A 238 -8.63 -9.07 1.87
N MET A 239 -7.75 -9.68 1.06
CA MET A 239 -7.36 -9.10 -0.24
C MET A 239 -8.55 -9.01 -1.21
N VAL A 240 -9.38 -10.07 -1.27
CA VAL A 240 -10.59 -10.08 -2.08
C VAL A 240 -11.60 -9.05 -1.55
N LEU A 241 -11.75 -8.94 -0.23
CA LEU A 241 -12.62 -7.92 0.38
C LEU A 241 -12.15 -6.50 0.04
N CYS A 242 -10.86 -6.21 0.09
CA CYS A 242 -10.29 -4.93 -0.33
C CYS A 242 -10.60 -4.64 -1.80
N TYR A 243 -10.48 -5.63 -2.69
CA TYR A 243 -10.87 -5.46 -4.09
C TYR A 243 -12.36 -5.10 -4.25
N GLU A 244 -13.26 -5.81 -3.56
CA GLU A 244 -14.70 -5.53 -3.61
C GLU A 244 -15.05 -4.14 -3.05
N LEU A 245 -14.38 -3.72 -1.97
CA LEU A 245 -14.50 -2.35 -1.46
C LEU A 245 -14.06 -1.32 -2.51
N GLY A 246 -13.00 -1.60 -3.26
CA GLY A 246 -12.56 -0.78 -4.38
C GLY A 246 -13.60 -0.69 -5.51
N VAL A 247 -14.25 -1.80 -5.86
CA VAL A 247 -15.33 -1.83 -6.86
C VAL A 247 -16.54 -1.00 -6.39
N ILE A 248 -16.87 -1.09 -5.09
CA ILE A 248 -17.95 -0.28 -4.49
C ILE A 248 -17.58 1.21 -4.51
N GLY A 249 -16.36 1.57 -4.11
CA GLY A 249 -15.83 2.94 -4.18
C GLY A 249 -15.90 3.50 -5.60
N ALA A 250 -15.44 2.73 -6.58
CA ALA A 250 -15.50 3.08 -7.99
C ALA A 250 -16.94 3.32 -8.50
N ARG A 251 -17.92 2.59 -7.95
CA ARG A 251 -19.35 2.78 -8.28
C ARG A 251 -19.93 4.08 -7.69
N ILE A 252 -19.54 4.40 -6.43
CA ILE A 252 -20.08 5.57 -5.70
C ILE A 252 -19.50 6.86 -6.27
N PHE A 253 -18.21 6.91 -6.55
CA PHE A 253 -17.50 8.11 -6.97
C PHE A 253 -17.38 8.28 -8.49
N ARG A 254 -18.16 7.51 -9.26
CA ARG A 254 -18.19 7.61 -10.72
C ARG A 254 -18.62 9.00 -11.18
N LYS A 255 -17.84 9.63 -12.06
CA LYS A 255 -18.29 10.79 -12.85
C LYS A 255 -19.36 10.35 -13.87
N LYS A 256 -20.55 10.97 -13.79
CA LYS A 256 -21.75 10.64 -14.59
C LYS A 256 -21.60 10.90 -16.11
N ASP A 257 -20.59 11.66 -16.55
CA ASP A 257 -20.50 12.25 -17.90
C ASP A 257 -19.28 11.84 -18.75
N GLN A 258 -18.51 10.81 -18.35
CA GLN A 258 -17.39 10.37 -19.19
C GLN A 258 -17.64 8.97 -19.76
N ALA A 259 -17.75 8.88 -21.10
CA ALA A 259 -17.63 7.62 -21.81
C ALA A 259 -16.25 6.99 -21.52
N PRO A 260 -16.17 5.65 -21.27
CA PRO A 260 -14.91 5.02 -20.96
C PRO A 260 -13.92 5.17 -22.12
N ARG A 261 -12.69 5.61 -21.83
CA ARG A 261 -11.61 5.78 -22.81
C ARG A 261 -11.09 4.44 -23.37
N PHE A 262 -11.46 3.33 -22.75
CA PHE A 262 -11.12 1.97 -23.20
C PHE A 262 -12.39 1.11 -23.24
N THR A 263 -12.97 1.00 -24.44
CA THR A 263 -13.86 -0.10 -24.82
C THR A 263 -13.04 -1.07 -25.65
N ALA A 264 -12.61 -2.16 -25.07
CA ALA A 264 -12.13 -3.31 -25.79
C ALA A 264 -13.15 -4.43 -25.73
#